data_2afd72acfe2ce25333bcd0a85bb9d2fe
#
_entry.id   2afd72acfe2ce25333bcd0a85bb9d2fe
#
_cell.length_a   1.000
_cell.length_b   1.000
_cell.length_c   1.000
_cell.angle_alpha   90.00
_cell.angle_beta   90.00
_cell.angle_gamma   90.00
#
_symmetry.space_group_name_H-M   'P 1'
#
loop_
_entity.id
_entity.type
_entity.pdbx_description
1 polymer ?
#
loop_
_entity_poly.entity_id
_entity_poly.type
_entity_poly.pdbx_seq_one_letter_code
_entity_poly.pdbx_strand_id
1 'polypeptide(L)'
;EVPIELDNRLQHVPLSPNEEIHVLQIVREALSNVVRHSQAQRAWVRLSSQADGQVSIAVEDDGVGFDPQQNRSGHYGLTIMQERGQTLGSQLRFEARAPHGTRVLFSFVPTALQPSAAKEPTP
;
A
#
# COMPACT_ATOMS: atom_id res chain seq x y z
N GLU A 1 -3.64 21.55 -3.23
CA GLU A 1 -2.49 20.77 -2.85
C GLU A 1 -2.73 20.11 -1.52
N VAL A 2 -2.48 18.80 -1.42
CA VAL A 2 -2.80 18.04 -0.24
C VAL A 2 -1.53 17.78 0.56
N PRO A 3 -1.45 18.23 1.80
CA PRO A 3 -0.31 17.89 2.65
C PRO A 3 -0.30 16.39 2.93
N ILE A 4 0.87 15.79 2.86
CA ILE A 4 1.03 14.36 3.08
C ILE A 4 1.97 14.16 4.25
N GLU A 5 1.51 13.39 5.23
CA GLU A 5 2.30 13.12 6.41
C GLU A 5 2.79 11.70 6.36
N LEU A 6 4.07 11.50 6.60
CA LEU A 6 4.66 10.16 6.60
C LEU A 6 4.84 9.69 8.04
N ASP A 7 4.23 8.55 8.37
CA ASP A 7 4.40 7.92 9.66
C ASP A 7 5.16 6.62 9.42
N ASN A 8 6.47 6.68 9.52
CA ASN A 8 7.32 5.54 9.19
C ASN A 8 7.81 4.89 10.47
N ARG A 9 7.29 3.71 10.76
CA ARG A 9 7.69 2.94 11.92
C ARG A 9 8.42 1.65 11.53
N LEU A 10 8.93 1.61 10.31
CA LEU A 10 9.73 0.47 9.89
C LEU A 10 11.12 0.57 10.52
N GLN A 11 11.64 -0.58 10.92
CA GLN A 11 12.97 -0.63 11.47
C GLN A 11 13.72 -1.72 10.75
N HIS A 12 14.76 -1.36 10.05
CA HIS A 12 15.68 -2.32 9.42
C HIS A 12 14.97 -3.40 8.62
N VAL A 13 13.99 -3.00 7.83
CA VAL A 13 13.26 -3.96 7.02
C VAL A 13 14.05 -4.20 5.75
N PRO A 14 14.45 -5.43 5.48
CA PRO A 14 15.27 -5.74 4.31
C PRO A 14 14.42 -5.97 3.07
N LEU A 15 13.96 -4.89 2.47
CA LEU A 15 13.25 -5.02 1.20
C LEU A 15 14.25 -5.16 0.07
N SER A 16 13.95 -6.06 -0.85
CA SER A 16 14.74 -6.16 -2.06
C SER A 16 14.45 -4.94 -2.95
N PRO A 17 15.34 -4.62 -3.90
CA PRO A 17 15.05 -3.53 -4.82
C PRO A 17 13.74 -3.71 -5.57
N ASN A 18 13.39 -4.93 -5.93
CA ASN A 18 12.15 -5.20 -6.61
C ASN A 18 10.96 -4.90 -5.70
N GLU A 19 11.06 -5.30 -4.45
CA GLU A 19 9.99 -5.02 -3.49
C GLU A 19 9.81 -3.53 -3.28
N GLU A 20 10.92 -2.79 -3.20
CA GLU A 20 10.84 -1.35 -3.05
C GLU A 20 10.12 -0.71 -4.22
N ILE A 21 10.42 -1.16 -5.44
CA ILE A 21 9.77 -0.60 -6.61
C ILE A 21 8.27 -0.84 -6.58
N HIS A 22 7.85 -2.05 -6.23
CA HIS A 22 6.42 -2.36 -6.17
C HIS A 22 5.71 -1.56 -5.09
N VAL A 23 6.32 -1.44 -3.93
CA VAL A 23 5.73 -0.66 -2.84
C VAL A 23 5.59 0.80 -3.26
N LEU A 24 6.65 1.36 -3.85
CA LEU A 24 6.61 2.76 -4.25
C LEU A 24 5.55 3.02 -5.30
N GLN A 25 5.38 2.12 -6.24
CA GLN A 25 4.38 2.33 -7.27
C GLN A 25 2.97 2.24 -6.74
N ILE A 26 2.73 1.35 -5.79
CA ILE A 26 1.42 1.28 -5.15
C ILE A 26 1.14 2.58 -4.39
N VAL A 27 2.11 3.04 -3.61
CA VAL A 27 1.93 4.26 -2.83
C VAL A 27 1.71 5.46 -3.74
N ARG A 28 2.50 5.56 -4.82
CA ARG A 28 2.35 6.67 -5.76
C ARG A 28 0.97 6.69 -6.39
N GLU A 29 0.47 5.53 -6.78
CA GLU A 29 -0.83 5.46 -7.42
C GLU A 29 -1.93 5.79 -6.42
N ALA A 30 -1.80 5.31 -5.19
CA ALA A 30 -2.78 5.63 -4.15
C ALA A 30 -2.80 7.12 -3.87
N LEU A 31 -1.64 7.75 -3.76
CA LEU A 31 -1.57 9.19 -3.52
C LEU A 31 -2.12 9.98 -4.70
N SER A 32 -1.88 9.51 -5.92
CA SER A 32 -2.43 10.15 -7.09
C SER A 32 -3.96 10.13 -7.04
N ASN A 33 -4.54 9.02 -6.60
CA ASN A 33 -5.98 8.93 -6.45
C ASN A 33 -6.49 9.90 -5.40
N VAL A 34 -5.76 10.07 -4.31
CA VAL A 34 -6.14 11.04 -3.28
C VAL A 34 -6.21 12.43 -3.89
N VAL A 35 -5.17 12.83 -4.62
CA VAL A 35 -5.11 14.17 -5.17
C VAL A 35 -6.21 14.41 -6.20
N ARG A 36 -6.49 13.41 -7.01
CA ARG A 36 -7.42 13.60 -8.13
C ARG A 36 -8.89 13.43 -7.76
N HIS A 37 -9.17 12.58 -6.77
CA HIS A 37 -10.54 12.14 -6.59
C HIS A 37 -11.13 12.33 -5.20
N SER A 38 -10.32 12.49 -4.18
CA SER A 38 -10.87 12.42 -2.83
C SER A 38 -11.29 13.76 -2.27
N GLN A 39 -10.82 14.86 -2.85
CA GLN A 39 -11.05 16.20 -2.29
C GLN A 39 -10.57 16.27 -0.85
N ALA A 40 -9.50 15.57 -0.55
CA ALA A 40 -8.98 15.50 0.81
C ALA A 40 -8.24 16.77 1.17
N GLN A 41 -8.22 17.08 2.46
CA GLN A 41 -7.40 18.14 2.99
C GLN A 41 -6.08 17.62 3.52
N ARG A 42 -6.02 16.34 3.86
CA ARG A 42 -4.79 15.72 4.35
C ARG A 42 -4.73 14.27 3.92
N ALA A 43 -3.51 13.77 3.80
CA ALA A 43 -3.28 12.36 3.53
C ALA A 43 -2.12 11.87 4.40
N TRP A 44 -2.09 10.58 4.65
CA TRP A 44 -1.07 9.96 5.47
C TRP A 44 -0.56 8.71 4.79
N VAL A 45 0.74 8.49 4.87
CA VAL A 45 1.35 7.23 4.47
C VAL A 45 1.91 6.62 5.76
N ARG A 46 1.41 5.45 6.11
CA ARG A 46 1.81 4.79 7.36
C ARG A 46 2.50 3.48 7.04
N LEU A 47 3.70 3.34 7.56
CA LEU A 47 4.51 2.15 7.36
C LEU A 47 4.82 1.54 8.72
N SER A 48 4.59 0.25 8.85
CA SER A 48 4.88 -0.42 10.12
C SER A 48 5.30 -1.85 9.85
N SER A 49 5.94 -2.47 10.83
CA SER A 49 6.29 -3.87 10.76
C SER A 49 5.80 -4.56 12.02
N GLN A 50 5.56 -5.86 11.91
CA GLN A 50 5.05 -6.64 13.00
C GLN A 50 6.06 -7.69 13.42
N ALA A 51 5.85 -8.27 14.59
CA ALA A 51 6.80 -9.22 15.16
C ALA A 51 6.99 -10.44 14.27
N ASP A 52 6.00 -10.77 13.47
CA ASP A 52 6.10 -11.93 12.58
C ASP A 52 6.82 -11.59 11.27
N GLY A 53 7.38 -10.41 11.16
CA GLY A 53 8.10 -10.01 9.95
C GLY A 53 7.24 -9.37 8.89
N GLN A 54 5.95 -9.26 9.12
CA GLN A 54 5.06 -8.67 8.13
C GLN A 54 5.21 -7.17 8.11
N VAL A 55 5.28 -6.62 6.90
CA VAL A 55 5.33 -5.18 6.70
C VAL A 55 3.96 -4.73 6.25
N SER A 56 3.44 -3.67 6.85
CA SER A 56 2.14 -3.14 6.51
C SER A 56 2.29 -1.71 6.02
N ILE A 57 1.63 -1.41 4.94
CA ILE A 57 1.64 -0.08 4.34
C ILE A 57 0.20 0.37 4.16
N ALA A 58 -0.10 1.58 4.59
CA ALA A 58 -1.42 2.16 4.41
C ALA A 58 -1.31 3.57 3.87
N VAL A 59 -2.19 3.92 2.94
CA VAL A 59 -2.32 5.28 2.45
C VAL A 59 -3.73 5.72 2.79
N GLU A 60 -3.85 6.78 3.57
CA GLU A 60 -5.13 7.25 4.08
C GLU A 60 -5.38 8.68 3.69
N ASP A 61 -6.63 9.06 3.55
CA ASP A 61 -6.99 10.46 3.33
C ASP A 61 -8.30 10.76 4.06
N ASP A 62 -8.55 12.04 4.27
CA ASP A 62 -9.76 12.49 4.95
C ASP A 62 -10.76 13.11 3.97
N GLY A 63 -10.76 12.64 2.76
CA GLY A 63 -11.64 13.18 1.72
C GLY A 63 -13.02 12.57 1.75
N VAL A 64 -13.68 12.63 0.59
CA VAL A 64 -15.06 12.19 0.48
C VAL A 64 -15.20 10.66 0.40
N GLY A 65 -14.10 9.97 0.30
CA GLY A 65 -14.14 8.54 0.16
C GLY A 65 -14.03 8.14 -1.31
N PHE A 66 -13.67 6.91 -1.53
CA PHE A 66 -13.45 6.39 -2.87
C PHE A 66 -14.14 5.04 -2.95
N ASP A 67 -14.97 4.86 -3.96
CA ASP A 67 -15.66 3.60 -4.17
C ASP A 67 -15.08 2.95 -5.42
N PRO A 68 -14.28 1.91 -5.27
CA PRO A 68 -13.68 1.27 -6.44
C PRO A 68 -14.72 0.73 -7.41
N GLN A 69 -15.90 0.40 -6.94
CA GLN A 69 -16.91 -0.15 -7.82
C GLN A 69 -17.63 0.90 -8.62
N GLN A 70 -17.78 2.09 -8.08
CA GLN A 70 -18.43 3.16 -8.79
C GLN A 70 -17.50 3.87 -9.73
N ASN A 71 -16.23 3.89 -9.42
CA ASN A 71 -15.27 4.67 -10.17
C ASN A 71 -14.64 3.83 -11.25
N ARG A 72 -15.44 3.48 -12.25
CA ARG A 72 -14.93 2.59 -13.25
C ARG A 72 -14.05 3.20 -14.27
N SER A 73 -14.30 4.44 -14.64
CA SER A 73 -13.43 5.08 -15.61
C SER A 73 -12.14 5.43 -14.89
N GLY A 74 -11.04 5.25 -15.53
CA GLY A 74 -9.76 5.59 -14.93
C GLY A 74 -9.30 4.58 -13.93
N HIS A 75 -9.86 3.41 -13.91
CA HIS A 75 -9.46 2.46 -12.90
C HIS A 75 -8.26 1.62 -13.31
N TYR A 76 -7.51 2.07 -14.26
CA TYR A 76 -6.21 1.46 -14.53
C TYR A 76 -5.34 1.49 -13.28
N GLY A 77 -5.44 2.56 -12.50
CA GLY A 77 -4.64 2.65 -11.30
C GLY A 77 -4.95 1.54 -10.31
N LEU A 78 -6.23 1.18 -10.18
CA LEU A 78 -6.61 0.09 -9.30
C LEU A 78 -6.03 -1.23 -9.79
N THR A 79 -6.10 -1.48 -11.08
CA THR A 79 -5.55 -2.70 -11.65
C THR A 79 -4.04 -2.76 -11.42
N ILE A 80 -3.35 -1.66 -11.66
CA ILE A 80 -1.91 -1.62 -11.46
C ILE A 80 -1.56 -1.89 -10.02
N MET A 81 -2.27 -1.26 -9.08
CA MET A 81 -2.00 -1.47 -7.67
C MET A 81 -2.21 -2.93 -7.27
N GLN A 82 -3.28 -3.54 -7.77
CA GLN A 82 -3.56 -4.92 -7.43
C GLN A 82 -2.52 -5.86 -8.01
N GLU A 83 -2.08 -5.61 -9.23
CA GLU A 83 -1.03 -6.43 -9.83
C GLU A 83 0.27 -6.33 -9.06
N ARG A 84 0.64 -5.11 -8.66
CA ARG A 84 1.85 -4.93 -7.87
C ARG A 84 1.73 -5.60 -6.51
N GLY A 85 0.55 -5.52 -5.90
CA GLY A 85 0.31 -6.18 -4.64
C GLY A 85 0.46 -7.68 -4.76
N GLN A 86 -0.08 -8.26 -5.82
CA GLN A 86 0.03 -9.70 -6.03
C GLN A 86 1.49 -10.12 -6.20
N THR A 87 2.29 -9.31 -6.88
CA THR A 87 3.70 -9.61 -7.03
C THR A 87 4.40 -9.65 -5.66
N LEU A 88 3.93 -8.84 -4.71
CA LEU A 88 4.47 -8.86 -3.37
C LEU A 88 3.87 -9.97 -2.50
N GLY A 89 2.95 -10.76 -3.04
CA GLY A 89 2.27 -11.77 -2.25
C GLY A 89 1.20 -11.19 -1.36
N SER A 90 0.68 -10.03 -1.73
CA SER A 90 -0.29 -9.31 -0.90
C SER A 90 -1.57 -9.07 -1.67
N GLN A 91 -2.62 -8.78 -0.93
CA GLN A 91 -3.88 -8.39 -1.51
C GLN A 91 -4.22 -7.02 -0.98
N LEU A 92 -4.47 -6.09 -1.87
CA LEU A 92 -4.83 -4.75 -1.44
C LEU A 92 -6.25 -4.73 -0.91
N ARG A 93 -6.47 -3.93 0.11
CA ARG A 93 -7.78 -3.71 0.66
C ARG A 93 -8.08 -2.22 0.62
N PHE A 94 -9.33 -1.92 0.30
CA PHE A 94 -9.84 -0.56 0.26
C PHE A 94 -10.90 -0.45 1.33
N GLU A 95 -10.69 0.42 2.30
CA GLU A 95 -11.59 0.56 3.44
C GLU A 95 -12.03 1.99 3.59
N ALA A 96 -13.22 2.17 4.11
CA ALA A 96 -13.65 3.48 4.52
C ALA A 96 -12.89 3.88 5.79
N ARG A 97 -12.53 5.14 5.87
CA ARG A 97 -11.83 5.67 7.03
C ARG A 97 -12.81 6.51 7.83
N ALA A 98 -12.87 6.29 9.13
CA ALA A 98 -13.75 7.08 9.99
C ALA A 98 -13.04 8.37 10.38
N PRO A 99 -13.73 9.51 10.45
CA PRO A 99 -15.15 9.69 10.18
C PRO A 99 -15.48 9.79 8.70
N HIS A 100 -14.51 10.06 7.86
CA HIS A 100 -14.68 10.08 6.41
C HIS A 100 -13.33 9.90 5.76
N GLY A 101 -13.35 9.48 4.52
CA GLY A 101 -12.13 9.27 3.76
C GLY A 101 -11.96 7.84 3.34
N THR A 102 -10.76 7.54 2.87
CA THR A 102 -10.43 6.22 2.32
C THR A 102 -9.10 5.75 2.87
N ARG A 103 -8.94 4.46 2.94
CA ARG A 103 -7.72 3.83 3.35
C ARG A 103 -7.42 2.68 2.40
N VAL A 104 -6.24 2.73 1.80
CA VAL A 104 -5.74 1.64 0.97
C VAL A 104 -4.64 0.98 1.77
N LEU A 105 -4.73 -0.34 1.95
CA LEU A 105 -3.71 -0.98 2.76
C LEU A 105 -3.33 -2.34 2.22
N PHE A 106 -2.09 -2.71 2.44
CA PHE A 106 -1.58 -4.01 2.06
C PHE A 106 -0.43 -4.41 2.98
N SER A 107 -0.20 -5.71 3.07
CA SER A 107 0.84 -6.26 3.95
C SER A 107 1.50 -7.42 3.25
N PHE A 108 2.78 -7.61 3.51
CA PHE A 108 3.51 -8.74 2.97
C PHE A 108 4.73 -9.03 3.83
N VAL A 109 5.29 -10.22 3.67
CA VAL A 109 6.53 -10.58 4.35
C VAL A 109 7.65 -10.44 3.33
N PRO A 110 8.64 -9.56 3.57
CA PRO A 110 9.74 -9.42 2.63
C PRO A 110 10.43 -10.75 2.37
N THR A 111 10.89 -10.94 1.14
CA THR A 111 11.51 -12.19 0.75
C THR A 111 12.65 -12.58 1.68
N ALA A 112 13.44 -11.62 2.10
CA ALA A 112 14.57 -11.89 2.98
C ALA A 112 14.16 -12.45 4.34
N LEU A 113 12.91 -12.23 4.74
CA LEU A 113 12.42 -12.69 6.03
C LEU A 113 11.51 -13.90 5.91
N GLN A 114 11.32 -14.42 4.70
CA GLN A 114 10.45 -15.57 4.53
C GLN A 114 11.14 -16.83 5.02
N PRO A 115 10.35 -17.85 5.39
CA PRO A 115 10.94 -19.07 5.91
C PRO A 115 11.87 -19.71 4.91
N SER A 116 12.76 -20.54 5.41
CA SER A 116 13.77 -21.08 4.53
C SER A 116 13.22 -21.99 3.48
N ALA A 117 11.99 -22.41 3.56
CA ALA A 117 11.40 -23.09 2.45
C ALA A 117 11.59 -22.30 1.19
N ALA A 118 11.62 -21.01 1.37
CA ALA A 118 11.82 -20.15 0.25
C ALA A 118 13.17 -20.36 -0.32
N LYS A 119 14.09 -20.87 0.42
CA LYS A 119 15.33 -21.04 -0.08
C LYS A 119 15.62 -22.41 -0.34
N GLU A 120 14.77 -23.25 -0.43
CA GLU A 120 14.96 -24.47 -0.72
C GLU A 120 15.82 -24.81 -1.67
N PRO A 121 16.59 -25.37 -1.64
CA PRO A 121 17.44 -25.55 -2.51
C PRO A 121 17.49 -26.57 -3.11
N THR A 122 17.76 -26.94 -3.37
CA THR A 122 17.85 -27.65 -3.85
C THR A 122 18.63 -28.52 -3.88
N PRO A 123 18.83 -29.14 -3.93
CA PRO A 123 19.64 -30.16 -3.85
C PRO A 123 20.57 -30.25 -4.74
#